data_f9ad92625af3a0fcd4ac92247dc3afa8
#
_entry.id   f9ad92625af3a0fcd4ac92247dc3afa8
#
_cell.length_a   1.000
_cell.length_b   1.000
_cell.length_c   1.000
_cell.angle_alpha   90.00
_cell.angle_beta   90.00
_cell.angle_gamma   90.00
#
_symmetry.space_group_name_H-M   'P 1'
#
loop_
_entity.id
_entity.type
_entity.pdbx_description
1 polymer ?
#
loop_
_entity_poly.entity_id
_entity_poly.type
_entity_poly.pdbx_seq_one_letter_code
_entity_poly.pdbx_strand_id
1 'polypeptide(L)'
;MKVYLLAAVVALLTAAAPHAHAQTRRAAKNASAPNAAPAQALPPGSATTPANTPTPPADPNGKLDYRNPAADPLIPVEADKRKPVTDDLQATVAELLELFHDSKQSHWNLRGPLYLPLHEKLQENADEYRKFADILAERVLQVGNPIDGRTSVVAATANLGEFPGGYLSDKQVLIIMTERITTVAKRVRQRIDHLSKVDEVTSNQLQELSYVLDKHVWQFRVHMQ
;
A
#
# COMPACT_ATOMS: atom_id res chain seq x y z
N MET A 1 12.62 -47.13 -51.31
CA MET A 1 14.06 -46.71 -51.38
C MET A 1 14.26 -45.68 -50.28
N LYS A 2 14.77 -46.08 -49.18
CA LYS A 2 16.07 -45.85 -48.52
C LYS A 2 16.60 -44.43 -48.78
N VAL A 3 16.82 -43.61 -47.71
CA VAL A 3 18.13 -43.39 -47.11
C VAL A 3 17.97 -42.70 -45.74
N TYR A 4 18.59 -43.31 -44.73
CA TYR A 4 18.83 -42.76 -43.37
C TYR A 4 19.96 -41.74 -43.42
N LEU A 5 19.88 -40.64 -42.67
CA LEU A 5 21.08 -39.89 -42.33
C LEU A 5 21.09 -39.61 -40.81
N LEU A 6 22.02 -40.30 -40.15
CA LEU A 6 22.41 -40.13 -38.76
C LEU A 6 23.25 -38.84 -38.65
N ALA A 7 22.96 -37.98 -37.75
CA ALA A 7 23.89 -36.90 -37.35
C ALA A 7 24.12 -36.97 -35.82
N ALA A 8 25.39 -37.13 -35.49
CA ALA A 8 25.90 -37.34 -34.14
C ALA A 8 25.83 -36.06 -33.29
N VAL A 9 25.42 -36.24 -32.03
CA VAL A 9 25.49 -35.21 -30.99
C VAL A 9 26.86 -35.32 -30.32
N VAL A 10 27.67 -34.27 -30.43
CA VAL A 10 28.91 -34.11 -29.67
C VAL A 10 28.58 -33.36 -28.38
N ALA A 11 28.66 -34.07 -27.25
CA ALA A 11 28.54 -33.47 -25.91
C ALA A 11 29.89 -32.89 -25.51
N LEU A 12 29.94 -31.57 -25.30
CA LEU A 12 31.11 -30.90 -24.71
C LEU A 12 30.83 -30.76 -23.18
N LEU A 13 31.50 -31.61 -22.38
CA LEU A 13 31.58 -31.43 -20.93
C LEU A 13 32.64 -30.34 -20.63
N THR A 14 32.21 -29.21 -20.10
CA THR A 14 33.11 -28.28 -19.40
C THR A 14 32.93 -28.44 -17.90
N ALA A 15 33.98 -28.96 -17.25
CA ALA A 15 34.09 -29.10 -15.80
C ALA A 15 34.30 -27.71 -15.17
N ALA A 16 33.37 -27.29 -14.30
CA ALA A 16 33.57 -26.14 -13.42
C ALA A 16 34.06 -26.62 -12.05
N ALA A 17 35.23 -26.13 -11.65
CA ALA A 17 35.85 -26.40 -10.35
C ALA A 17 35.12 -25.65 -9.22
N PRO A 18 35.01 -26.22 -8.00
CA PRO A 18 34.38 -25.53 -6.87
C PRO A 18 35.36 -24.55 -6.22
N HIS A 19 34.97 -23.30 -6.12
CA HIS A 19 35.69 -22.31 -5.30
C HIS A 19 35.32 -22.53 -3.82
N ALA A 20 36.27 -23.08 -3.08
CA ALA A 20 36.24 -23.16 -1.64
C ALA A 20 36.49 -21.77 -1.01
N HIS A 21 35.46 -21.15 -0.44
CA HIS A 21 35.65 -19.99 0.43
C HIS A 21 35.96 -20.50 1.84
N ALA A 22 37.23 -20.36 2.23
CA ALA A 22 37.68 -20.55 3.60
C ALA A 22 37.08 -19.46 4.51
N GLN A 23 36.13 -19.84 5.37
CA GLN A 23 35.66 -18.99 6.48
C GLN A 23 36.66 -19.08 7.63
N THR A 24 37.46 -18.06 7.81
CA THR A 24 38.25 -17.84 9.03
C THR A 24 37.31 -17.51 10.19
N ARG A 25 37.07 -18.49 11.05
CA ARG A 25 36.41 -18.29 12.36
C ARG A 25 37.33 -17.48 13.28
N ARG A 26 37.03 -16.22 13.45
CA ARG A 26 37.60 -15.36 14.49
C ARG A 26 36.72 -15.53 15.74
N ALA A 27 37.28 -16.14 16.78
CA ALA A 27 36.67 -16.22 18.08
C ALA A 27 36.48 -14.83 18.67
N ALA A 28 35.26 -14.36 18.82
CA ALA A 28 34.91 -13.16 19.57
C ALA A 28 34.68 -13.59 21.03
N LYS A 29 35.50 -13.03 21.93
CA LYS A 29 35.38 -13.12 23.39
C LYS A 29 34.01 -12.61 23.85
N ASN A 30 33.37 -13.37 24.71
CA ASN A 30 32.21 -12.97 25.51
C ASN A 30 32.50 -11.66 26.26
N ALA A 31 31.88 -10.55 25.83
CA ALA A 31 31.66 -9.37 26.64
C ALA A 31 30.21 -9.40 27.08
N SER A 32 29.99 -9.54 28.40
CA SER A 32 28.67 -9.46 29.01
C SER A 32 28.03 -8.10 28.70
N ALA A 33 26.88 -8.11 28.05
CA ALA A 33 26.07 -6.92 27.88
C ALA A 33 25.49 -6.48 29.24
N PRO A 34 25.49 -5.18 29.57
CA PRO A 34 24.83 -4.71 30.78
C PRO A 34 23.33 -4.88 30.66
N ASN A 35 22.73 -5.32 31.77
CA ASN A 35 21.29 -5.51 31.98
C ASN A 35 20.49 -4.33 31.46
N ALA A 36 19.70 -4.49 30.40
CA ALA A 36 18.72 -3.51 29.97
C ALA A 36 17.60 -3.48 31.01
N ALA A 37 17.40 -2.33 31.62
CA ALA A 37 16.26 -2.07 32.48
C ALA A 37 14.95 -2.28 31.70
N PRO A 38 13.86 -2.78 32.34
CA PRO A 38 12.59 -2.98 31.67
C PRO A 38 12.07 -1.63 31.14
N ALA A 39 11.71 -1.61 29.88
CA ALA A 39 11.11 -0.45 29.25
C ALA A 39 9.83 -0.06 30.02
N GLN A 40 9.86 1.08 30.67
CA GLN A 40 8.67 1.65 31.30
C GLN A 40 7.67 2.00 30.18
N ALA A 41 6.47 1.44 30.29
CA ALA A 41 5.35 1.82 29.44
C ALA A 41 5.12 3.33 29.59
N LEU A 42 5.23 4.06 28.50
CA LEU A 42 4.89 5.48 28.47
C LEU A 42 3.39 5.62 28.81
N PRO A 43 3.01 6.55 29.71
CA PRO A 43 1.60 6.82 29.99
C PRO A 43 0.90 7.28 28.70
N PRO A 44 -0.42 7.04 28.55
CA PRO A 44 -1.16 7.52 27.40
C PRO A 44 -1.06 9.06 27.38
N GLY A 45 -0.14 9.56 26.58
CA GLY A 45 0.12 10.98 26.43
C GLY A 45 -1.06 11.63 25.74
N SER A 46 -1.67 12.57 26.42
CA SER A 46 -2.52 13.58 25.77
C SER A 46 -1.80 14.06 24.52
N ALA A 47 -2.48 14.01 23.38
CA ALA A 47 -2.00 14.57 22.14
C ALA A 47 -1.92 16.09 22.29
N THR A 48 -0.84 16.57 22.90
CA THR A 48 -0.49 17.97 22.81
C THR A 48 0.02 18.20 21.40
N THR A 49 -0.78 18.87 20.60
CA THR A 49 -0.33 19.51 19.35
C THR A 49 1.00 20.21 19.64
N PRO A 50 2.08 19.92 18.90
CA PRO A 50 3.36 20.58 19.11
C PRO A 50 3.17 22.09 18.90
N ALA A 51 3.37 22.84 19.95
CA ALA A 51 3.16 24.30 20.01
C ALA A 51 4.20 25.12 19.22
N ASN A 52 4.98 24.49 18.30
CA ASN A 52 5.99 25.16 17.49
C ASN A 52 6.02 24.63 16.05
N THR A 53 4.90 24.74 15.35
CA THR A 53 4.99 24.78 13.89
C THR A 53 5.48 26.18 13.53
N PRO A 54 6.62 26.34 12.82
CA PRO A 54 7.08 27.65 12.38
C PRO A 54 5.95 28.30 11.57
N THR A 55 5.50 29.47 12.00
CA THR A 55 4.53 30.24 11.22
C THR A 55 5.20 30.64 9.90
N PRO A 56 4.67 30.27 8.73
CA PRO A 56 5.23 30.72 7.47
C PRO A 56 5.30 32.25 7.45
N PRO A 57 6.32 32.85 6.81
CA PRO A 57 6.39 34.30 6.68
C PRO A 57 5.13 34.82 6.00
N ALA A 58 4.60 35.94 6.48
CA ALA A 58 3.47 36.61 5.87
C ALA A 58 3.85 37.01 4.43
N ASP A 59 2.97 36.75 3.44
CA ASP A 59 3.16 37.27 2.09
C ASP A 59 3.22 38.80 2.14
N PRO A 60 4.33 39.44 1.71
CA PRO A 60 4.47 40.88 1.73
C PRO A 60 3.42 41.61 0.88
N ASN A 61 2.75 40.89 -0.03
CA ASN A 61 1.71 41.43 -0.89
C ASN A 61 0.28 41.15 -0.42
N GLY A 62 0.11 40.39 0.69
CA GLY A 62 -1.19 40.11 1.30
C GLY A 62 -2.17 39.30 0.45
N LYS A 63 -1.71 38.71 -0.67
CA LYS A 63 -2.56 37.98 -1.62
C LYS A 63 -2.69 36.48 -1.36
N LEU A 64 -1.72 35.90 -0.64
CA LEU A 64 -1.69 34.45 -0.37
C LEU A 64 -1.70 34.21 1.13
N ASP A 65 -2.77 33.62 1.63
CA ASP A 65 -2.82 33.14 3.01
C ASP A 65 -2.45 31.65 3.08
N TYR A 66 -1.15 31.35 3.10
CA TYR A 66 -0.63 29.99 3.25
C TYR A 66 -1.06 29.30 4.54
N ARG A 67 -1.70 30.02 5.48
CA ARG A 67 -2.24 29.49 6.73
C ARG A 67 -3.66 28.95 6.55
N ASN A 68 -4.35 29.41 5.50
CA ASN A 68 -5.70 28.97 5.16
C ASN A 68 -5.74 28.50 3.69
N PRO A 69 -5.30 27.26 3.40
CA PRO A 69 -5.35 26.71 2.03
C PRO A 69 -6.76 26.74 1.43
N ALA A 70 -7.79 26.71 2.26
CA ALA A 70 -9.18 26.79 1.80
C ALA A 70 -9.50 28.14 1.12
N ALA A 71 -8.75 29.20 1.44
CA ALA A 71 -8.91 30.53 0.84
C ALA A 71 -7.89 30.82 -0.28
N ASP A 72 -7.00 29.88 -0.62
CA ASP A 72 -5.99 30.06 -1.65
C ASP A 72 -6.64 30.16 -3.04
N PRO A 73 -6.56 31.32 -3.71
CA PRO A 73 -7.15 31.52 -5.04
C PRO A 73 -6.38 30.82 -6.18
N LEU A 74 -5.18 30.29 -5.90
CA LEU A 74 -4.37 29.57 -6.89
C LEU A 74 -4.75 28.10 -7.01
N ILE A 75 -5.58 27.59 -6.10
CA ILE A 75 -6.10 26.22 -6.18
C ILE A 75 -7.29 26.20 -7.14
N PRO A 76 -7.23 25.43 -8.26
CA PRO A 76 -8.27 25.43 -9.29
C PRO A 76 -9.64 24.92 -8.83
N VAL A 77 -9.67 24.11 -7.76
CA VAL A 77 -10.90 23.55 -7.19
C VAL A 77 -11.56 24.58 -6.28
N GLU A 78 -12.86 24.82 -6.48
CA GLU A 78 -13.65 25.76 -5.69
C GLU A 78 -13.62 25.40 -4.21
N ALA A 79 -13.57 26.39 -3.33
CA ALA A 79 -13.31 26.23 -1.90
C ALA A 79 -14.33 25.31 -1.20
N ASP A 80 -15.60 25.40 -1.57
CA ASP A 80 -16.70 24.59 -1.02
C ASP A 80 -16.64 23.11 -1.46
N LYS A 81 -15.99 22.82 -2.59
CA LYS A 81 -15.81 21.47 -3.13
C LYS A 81 -14.58 20.74 -2.56
N ARG A 82 -13.62 21.46 -1.95
CA ARG A 82 -12.35 20.86 -1.47
C ARG A 82 -12.55 19.88 -0.33
N LYS A 83 -13.44 20.19 0.61
CA LYS A 83 -13.68 19.30 1.76
C LYS A 83 -14.30 17.96 1.33
N PRO A 84 -15.39 17.90 0.53
CA PRO A 84 -15.92 16.63 0.04
C PRO A 84 -14.88 15.77 -0.69
N VAL A 85 -14.05 16.39 -1.54
CA VAL A 85 -12.95 15.69 -2.24
C VAL A 85 -11.96 15.11 -1.24
N THR A 86 -11.54 15.91 -0.26
CA THR A 86 -10.58 15.48 0.76
C THR A 86 -11.11 14.32 1.61
N ASP A 87 -12.35 14.41 2.08
CA ASP A 87 -12.94 13.40 2.93
C ASP A 87 -13.02 12.03 2.22
N ASP A 88 -13.46 12.01 0.96
CA ASP A 88 -13.55 10.80 0.15
C ASP A 88 -12.17 10.21 -0.18
N LEU A 89 -11.21 11.06 -0.50
CA LEU A 89 -9.84 10.61 -0.80
C LEU A 89 -9.09 10.15 0.45
N GLN A 90 -9.24 10.85 1.59
CA GLN A 90 -8.65 10.43 2.87
C GLN A 90 -9.10 9.01 3.25
N ALA A 91 -10.41 8.73 3.12
CA ALA A 91 -10.93 7.40 3.38
C ALA A 91 -10.40 6.36 2.38
N THR A 92 -10.30 6.71 1.09
CA THR A 92 -9.77 5.81 0.06
C THR A 92 -8.28 5.51 0.28
N VAL A 93 -7.48 6.51 0.63
CA VAL A 93 -6.05 6.33 0.94
C VAL A 93 -5.86 5.41 2.15
N ALA A 94 -6.64 5.58 3.21
CA ALA A 94 -6.59 4.69 4.37
C ALA A 94 -6.92 3.24 4.00
N GLU A 95 -7.96 3.02 3.20
CA GLU A 95 -8.36 1.69 2.72
C GLU A 95 -7.29 1.05 1.83
N LEU A 96 -6.65 1.82 0.96
CA LEU A 96 -5.57 1.31 0.09
C LEU A 96 -4.31 0.95 0.87
N LEU A 97 -3.95 1.75 1.88
CA LEU A 97 -2.83 1.45 2.77
C LEU A 97 -3.10 0.19 3.60
N GLU A 98 -4.33 -0.02 4.05
CA GLU A 98 -4.71 -1.27 4.72
C GLU A 98 -4.66 -2.47 3.76
N LEU A 99 -5.20 -2.36 2.54
CA LEU A 99 -5.07 -3.42 1.52
C LEU A 99 -3.61 -3.72 1.16
N PHE A 100 -2.74 -2.70 1.16
CA PHE A 100 -1.30 -2.89 1.01
C PHE A 100 -0.74 -3.75 2.15
N HIS A 101 -1.04 -3.43 3.41
CA HIS A 101 -0.59 -4.20 4.56
C HIS A 101 -1.15 -5.62 4.55
N ASP A 102 -2.43 -5.81 4.25
CA ASP A 102 -3.09 -7.12 4.13
C ASP A 102 -2.45 -8.00 3.06
N SER A 103 -2.13 -7.40 1.91
CA SER A 103 -1.44 -8.10 0.82
C SER A 103 -0.03 -8.54 1.25
N LYS A 104 0.71 -7.68 1.96
CA LYS A 104 2.05 -8.02 2.47
C LYS A 104 1.98 -9.06 3.58
N GLN A 105 1.02 -8.95 4.50
CA GLN A 105 0.80 -9.96 5.55
C GLN A 105 0.47 -11.33 4.94
N SER A 106 -0.41 -11.36 3.93
CA SER A 106 -0.72 -12.58 3.18
C SER A 106 0.49 -13.13 2.44
N HIS A 107 1.23 -12.28 1.72
CA HIS A 107 2.42 -12.62 0.95
C HIS A 107 3.50 -13.30 1.81
N TRP A 108 3.72 -12.83 3.03
CA TRP A 108 4.72 -13.41 3.94
C TRP A 108 4.27 -14.72 4.58
N ASN A 109 2.97 -14.89 4.84
CA ASN A 109 2.45 -15.97 5.68
C ASN A 109 1.68 -17.03 4.91
N LEU A 110 1.53 -16.89 3.59
CA LEU A 110 0.85 -17.83 2.72
C LEU A 110 1.54 -19.20 2.71
N ARG A 111 0.73 -20.27 2.76
CA ARG A 111 1.14 -21.65 2.57
C ARG A 111 0.09 -22.42 1.75
N GLY A 112 0.52 -23.31 0.89
CA GLY A 112 -0.36 -24.19 0.13
C GLY A 112 0.12 -24.44 -1.28
N PRO A 113 -0.61 -25.26 -2.05
CA PRO A 113 -0.27 -25.59 -3.44
C PRO A 113 -0.15 -24.39 -4.37
N LEU A 114 -0.91 -23.31 -4.10
CA LEU A 114 -0.87 -22.06 -4.89
C LEU A 114 0.12 -21.03 -4.34
N TYR A 115 1.09 -21.46 -3.49
CA TYR A 115 2.04 -20.55 -2.85
C TYR A 115 2.70 -19.59 -3.84
N LEU A 116 3.39 -20.12 -4.87
CA LEU A 116 4.20 -19.27 -5.75
C LEU A 116 3.36 -18.25 -6.55
N PRO A 117 2.31 -18.65 -7.28
CA PRO A 117 1.52 -17.69 -8.06
C PRO A 117 0.78 -16.67 -7.19
N LEU A 118 0.29 -17.07 -5.99
CA LEU A 118 -0.37 -16.12 -5.09
C LEU A 118 0.63 -15.19 -4.39
N HIS A 119 1.81 -15.70 -4.02
CA HIS A 119 2.89 -14.89 -3.43
C HIS A 119 3.31 -13.75 -4.36
N GLU A 120 3.54 -14.05 -5.64
CA GLU A 120 3.88 -13.06 -6.66
C GLU A 120 2.72 -12.08 -6.89
N LYS A 121 1.49 -12.61 -7.01
CA LYS A 121 0.31 -11.78 -7.25
C LYS A 121 -0.02 -10.83 -6.10
N LEU A 122 0.15 -11.27 -4.86
CA LEU A 122 -0.02 -10.43 -3.66
C LEU A 122 1.01 -9.29 -3.62
N GLN A 123 2.24 -9.54 -4.09
CA GLN A 123 3.25 -8.48 -4.21
C GLN A 123 2.85 -7.44 -5.27
N GLU A 124 2.44 -7.88 -6.46
CA GLU A 124 1.96 -6.99 -7.52
C GLU A 124 0.79 -6.12 -7.03
N ASN A 125 -0.19 -6.74 -6.37
CA ASN A 125 -1.35 -6.01 -5.84
C ASN A 125 -0.94 -4.99 -4.77
N ALA A 126 -0.03 -5.35 -3.87
CA ALA A 126 0.51 -4.44 -2.86
C ALA A 126 1.16 -3.20 -3.51
N ASP A 127 1.96 -3.40 -4.55
CA ASP A 127 2.62 -2.30 -5.26
C ASP A 127 1.60 -1.38 -5.97
N GLU A 128 0.55 -1.95 -6.56
CA GLU A 128 -0.54 -1.17 -7.17
C GLU A 128 -1.32 -0.37 -6.12
N TYR A 129 -1.67 -0.94 -4.96
CA TYR A 129 -2.37 -0.22 -3.88
C TYR A 129 -1.53 0.94 -3.33
N ARG A 130 -0.24 0.72 -3.09
CA ARG A 130 0.67 1.77 -2.65
C ARG A 130 0.77 2.91 -3.67
N LYS A 131 0.88 2.58 -4.95
CA LYS A 131 0.92 3.57 -6.04
C LYS A 131 -0.34 4.43 -6.08
N PHE A 132 -1.53 3.81 -6.00
CA PHE A 132 -2.78 4.57 -6.00
C PHE A 132 -2.98 5.37 -4.72
N ALA A 133 -2.54 4.86 -3.57
CA ALA A 133 -2.57 5.63 -2.32
C ALA A 133 -1.75 6.92 -2.43
N ASP A 134 -0.57 6.86 -3.07
CA ASP A 134 0.29 8.02 -3.32
C ASP A 134 -0.38 9.03 -4.27
N ILE A 135 -0.87 8.57 -5.43
CA ILE A 135 -1.58 9.43 -6.40
C ILE A 135 -2.75 10.17 -5.76
N LEU A 136 -3.57 9.47 -4.96
CA LEU A 136 -4.74 10.08 -4.32
C LEU A 136 -4.36 10.99 -3.13
N ALA A 137 -3.30 10.66 -2.40
CA ALA A 137 -2.75 11.51 -1.36
C ALA A 137 -2.23 12.84 -1.95
N GLU A 138 -1.49 12.79 -3.05
CA GLU A 138 -1.04 13.97 -3.77
C GLU A 138 -2.22 14.79 -4.33
N ARG A 139 -3.32 14.13 -4.74
CA ARG A 139 -4.54 14.84 -5.15
C ARG A 139 -5.15 15.63 -4.00
N VAL A 140 -5.17 15.12 -2.77
CA VAL A 140 -5.60 15.87 -1.57
C VAL A 140 -4.77 17.13 -1.39
N LEU A 141 -3.44 17.05 -1.58
CA LEU A 141 -2.56 18.21 -1.51
C LEU A 141 -2.87 19.22 -2.63
N GLN A 142 -3.15 18.76 -3.86
CA GLN A 142 -3.51 19.61 -4.97
C GLN A 142 -4.81 20.38 -4.74
N VAL A 143 -5.73 19.84 -3.97
CA VAL A 143 -6.97 20.54 -3.59
C VAL A 143 -6.81 21.39 -2.31
N GLY A 144 -5.58 21.48 -1.79
CA GLY A 144 -5.21 22.41 -0.73
C GLY A 144 -5.42 21.90 0.69
N ASN A 145 -5.55 20.60 0.91
CA ASN A 145 -5.74 20.03 2.23
C ASN A 145 -4.62 19.03 2.58
N PRO A 146 -4.27 18.89 3.87
CA PRO A 146 -3.33 17.86 4.30
C PRO A 146 -3.97 16.47 4.24
N ILE A 147 -3.11 15.46 4.08
CA ILE A 147 -3.47 14.03 4.16
C ILE A 147 -2.90 13.43 5.44
N ASP A 148 -3.61 12.50 6.05
CA ASP A 148 -3.14 11.75 7.22
C ASP A 148 -3.03 10.25 6.93
N GLY A 149 -1.83 9.82 6.57
CA GLY A 149 -1.47 8.43 6.29
C GLY A 149 -0.78 7.71 7.44
N ARG A 150 -0.81 8.26 8.67
CA ARG A 150 -0.21 7.58 9.84
C ARG A 150 -0.84 6.22 10.08
N THR A 151 -0.04 5.22 10.45
CA THR A 151 -0.50 3.85 10.68
C THR A 151 -1.63 3.76 11.71
N SER A 152 -1.60 4.58 12.76
CA SER A 152 -2.68 4.66 13.76
C SER A 152 -4.00 5.16 13.17
N VAL A 153 -3.95 6.10 12.21
CA VAL A 153 -5.13 6.63 11.53
C VAL A 153 -5.67 5.61 10.52
N VAL A 154 -4.78 4.98 9.75
CA VAL A 154 -5.14 3.89 8.82
C VAL A 154 -5.88 2.78 9.56
N ALA A 155 -5.29 2.25 10.64
CA ALA A 155 -5.90 1.18 11.44
C ALA A 155 -7.28 1.59 12.03
N ALA A 156 -7.46 2.86 12.40
CA ALA A 156 -8.71 3.35 12.97
C ALA A 156 -9.80 3.63 11.92
N THR A 157 -9.44 3.93 10.67
CA THR A 157 -10.39 4.50 9.69
C THR A 157 -10.62 3.65 8.45
N ALA A 158 -9.71 2.73 8.09
CA ALA A 158 -9.89 1.85 6.93
C ALA A 158 -11.13 0.94 7.03
N ASN A 159 -11.49 0.55 8.24
CA ASN A 159 -12.77 -0.14 8.54
C ASN A 159 -12.95 -1.44 7.74
N LEU A 160 -11.88 -2.22 7.60
CA LEU A 160 -11.89 -3.53 6.93
C LEU A 160 -11.95 -4.70 7.93
N GLY A 161 -11.95 -4.42 9.23
CA GLY A 161 -11.90 -5.41 10.29
C GLY A 161 -10.49 -5.94 10.55
N GLU A 162 -10.34 -6.78 11.57
CA GLU A 162 -9.05 -7.37 11.93
C GLU A 162 -8.59 -8.37 10.86
N PHE A 163 -7.29 -8.31 10.50
CA PHE A 163 -6.67 -9.29 9.61
C PHE A 163 -6.08 -10.44 10.44
N PRO A 164 -6.28 -11.72 10.05
CA PRO A 164 -5.78 -12.83 10.84
C PRO A 164 -4.26 -12.88 10.89
N GLY A 165 -3.71 -13.18 12.07
CA GLY A 165 -2.30 -13.43 12.28
C GLY A 165 -1.90 -14.87 11.96
N GLY A 166 -0.58 -15.12 11.93
CA GLY A 166 -0.01 -16.46 11.72
C GLY A 166 -0.01 -16.91 10.26
N TYR A 167 0.19 -18.21 10.04
CA TYR A 167 0.18 -18.79 8.70
C TYR A 167 -1.23 -18.97 8.16
N LEU A 168 -1.41 -18.63 6.88
CA LEU A 168 -2.67 -18.74 6.17
C LEU A 168 -2.56 -19.72 5.01
N SER A 169 -3.57 -20.57 4.83
CA SER A 169 -3.68 -21.37 3.62
C SER A 169 -4.04 -20.49 2.41
N ASP A 170 -3.69 -20.96 1.21
CA ASP A 170 -4.07 -20.32 -0.04
C ASP A 170 -5.57 -20.06 -0.14
N LYS A 171 -6.42 -21.02 0.26
CA LYS A 171 -7.86 -20.85 0.30
C LYS A 171 -8.32 -19.71 1.24
N GLN A 172 -7.73 -19.62 2.43
CA GLN A 172 -8.04 -18.52 3.36
C GLN A 172 -7.65 -17.16 2.78
N VAL A 173 -6.45 -17.07 2.19
CA VAL A 173 -5.99 -15.82 1.55
C VAL A 173 -6.91 -15.42 0.40
N LEU A 174 -7.29 -16.36 -0.48
CA LEU A 174 -8.21 -16.08 -1.58
C LEU A 174 -9.55 -15.52 -1.08
N ILE A 175 -10.15 -16.13 -0.06
CA ILE A 175 -11.43 -15.68 0.50
C ILE A 175 -11.29 -14.29 1.10
N ILE A 176 -10.35 -14.11 2.05
CA ILE A 176 -10.20 -12.87 2.80
C ILE A 176 -9.86 -11.69 1.88
N MET A 177 -8.90 -11.89 0.97
CA MET A 177 -8.51 -10.82 0.05
C MET A 177 -9.63 -10.47 -0.94
N THR A 178 -10.37 -11.46 -1.46
CA THR A 178 -11.53 -11.19 -2.32
C THR A 178 -12.58 -10.34 -1.61
N GLU A 179 -12.90 -10.66 -0.36
CA GLU A 179 -13.89 -9.93 0.44
C GLU A 179 -13.43 -8.49 0.72
N ARG A 180 -12.19 -8.30 1.13
CA ARG A 180 -11.62 -6.99 1.46
C ARG A 180 -11.53 -6.09 0.22
N ILE A 181 -10.98 -6.60 -0.88
CA ILE A 181 -10.89 -5.84 -2.14
C ILE A 181 -12.30 -5.49 -2.66
N THR A 182 -13.25 -6.44 -2.59
CA THR A 182 -14.66 -6.17 -2.97
C THR A 182 -15.28 -5.07 -2.13
N THR A 183 -15.00 -5.04 -0.84
CA THR A 183 -15.49 -4.01 0.07
C THR A 183 -14.99 -2.63 -0.33
N VAL A 184 -13.68 -2.50 -0.57
CA VAL A 184 -13.08 -1.24 -1.02
C VAL A 184 -13.59 -0.85 -2.42
N ALA A 185 -13.70 -1.80 -3.36
CA ALA A 185 -14.22 -1.54 -4.71
C ALA A 185 -15.66 -0.96 -4.68
N LYS A 186 -16.52 -1.49 -3.81
CA LYS A 186 -17.89 -0.95 -3.64
C LYS A 186 -17.87 0.48 -3.08
N ARG A 187 -17.03 0.77 -2.08
CA ARG A 187 -16.89 2.11 -1.50
C ARG A 187 -16.33 3.11 -2.49
N VAL A 188 -15.33 2.71 -3.29
CA VAL A 188 -14.76 3.54 -4.36
C VAL A 188 -15.84 3.91 -5.39
N ARG A 189 -16.71 2.97 -5.79
CA ARG A 189 -17.84 3.26 -6.70
C ARG A 189 -18.80 4.29 -6.12
N GLN A 190 -19.12 4.22 -4.84
CA GLN A 190 -19.97 5.22 -4.16
C GLN A 190 -19.31 6.61 -4.19
N ARG A 191 -17.99 6.68 -3.99
CA ARG A 191 -17.22 7.94 -4.06
C ARG A 191 -17.15 8.47 -5.50
N ILE A 192 -17.03 7.61 -6.52
CA ILE A 192 -17.12 8.01 -7.92
C ILE A 192 -18.47 8.69 -8.19
N ASP A 193 -19.57 8.08 -7.76
CA ASP A 193 -20.92 8.66 -7.95
C ASP A 193 -21.07 10.00 -7.23
N HIS A 194 -20.53 10.14 -6.03
CA HIS A 194 -20.51 11.40 -5.29
C HIS A 194 -19.65 12.47 -5.97
N LEU A 195 -18.39 12.14 -6.28
CA LEU A 195 -17.41 13.11 -6.79
C LEU A 195 -17.60 13.45 -8.27
N SER A 196 -18.31 12.65 -9.04
CA SER A 196 -18.62 12.98 -10.44
C SER A 196 -19.35 14.32 -10.63
N LYS A 197 -20.04 14.79 -9.59
CA LYS A 197 -20.77 16.07 -9.56
C LYS A 197 -20.01 17.18 -8.83
N VAL A 198 -18.92 16.84 -8.16
CA VAL A 198 -18.13 17.76 -7.33
C VAL A 198 -16.82 18.14 -8.02
N ASP A 199 -16.03 17.13 -8.41
CA ASP A 199 -14.73 17.27 -9.08
C ASP A 199 -14.48 16.08 -10.02
N GLU A 200 -14.72 16.31 -11.31
CA GLU A 200 -14.59 15.29 -12.34
C GLU A 200 -13.16 14.71 -12.44
N VAL A 201 -12.15 15.52 -12.21
CA VAL A 201 -10.73 15.07 -12.26
C VAL A 201 -10.48 14.01 -11.20
N THR A 202 -10.94 14.23 -9.97
CA THR A 202 -10.83 13.25 -8.89
C THR A 202 -11.68 12.00 -9.17
N SER A 203 -12.90 12.20 -9.69
CA SER A 203 -13.76 11.08 -10.09
C SER A 203 -13.08 10.19 -11.14
N ASN A 204 -12.39 10.75 -12.13
CA ASN A 204 -11.65 9.98 -13.13
C ASN A 204 -10.51 9.17 -12.53
N GLN A 205 -9.75 9.72 -11.58
CA GLN A 205 -8.71 8.96 -10.85
C GLN A 205 -9.29 7.77 -10.07
N LEU A 206 -10.45 7.96 -9.44
CA LEU A 206 -11.15 6.86 -8.76
C LEU A 206 -11.71 5.82 -9.74
N GLN A 207 -12.09 6.18 -10.96
CA GLN A 207 -12.50 5.24 -12.01
C GLN A 207 -11.33 4.33 -12.43
N GLU A 208 -10.12 4.88 -12.59
CA GLU A 208 -8.91 4.09 -12.85
C GLU A 208 -8.63 3.09 -11.72
N LEU A 209 -8.71 3.56 -10.46
CA LEU A 209 -8.58 2.68 -9.30
C LEU A 209 -9.66 1.58 -9.29
N SER A 210 -10.93 1.93 -9.57
CA SER A 210 -12.04 0.97 -9.60
C SER A 210 -11.79 -0.16 -10.60
N TYR A 211 -11.26 0.16 -11.79
CA TYR A 211 -10.89 -0.85 -12.79
C TYR A 211 -9.82 -1.81 -12.25
N VAL A 212 -8.82 -1.31 -11.55
CA VAL A 212 -7.76 -2.14 -10.95
C VAL A 212 -8.32 -3.04 -9.85
N LEU A 213 -9.15 -2.49 -8.96
CA LEU A 213 -9.80 -3.28 -7.91
C LEU A 213 -10.69 -4.40 -8.46
N ASP A 214 -11.48 -4.11 -9.50
CA ASP A 214 -12.33 -5.11 -10.16
C ASP A 214 -11.49 -6.25 -10.78
N LYS A 215 -10.36 -5.90 -11.42
CA LYS A 215 -9.41 -6.88 -11.96
C LYS A 215 -8.86 -7.78 -10.85
N HIS A 216 -8.47 -7.21 -9.69
CA HIS A 216 -7.95 -7.99 -8.58
C HIS A 216 -9.01 -8.91 -7.96
N VAL A 217 -10.23 -8.42 -7.76
CA VAL A 217 -11.36 -9.24 -7.33
C VAL A 217 -11.58 -10.41 -8.28
N TRP A 218 -11.62 -10.15 -9.59
CA TRP A 218 -11.78 -11.19 -10.59
C TRP A 218 -10.67 -12.24 -10.52
N GLN A 219 -9.41 -11.82 -10.46
CA GLN A 219 -8.24 -12.71 -10.43
C GLN A 219 -8.24 -13.64 -9.21
N PHE A 220 -8.62 -13.17 -8.03
CA PHE A 220 -8.74 -14.03 -6.85
C PHE A 220 -9.98 -14.92 -6.89
N ARG A 221 -11.12 -14.38 -7.31
CA ARG A 221 -12.41 -15.11 -7.32
C ARG A 221 -12.42 -16.33 -8.22
N VAL A 222 -11.73 -16.31 -9.37
CA VAL A 222 -11.70 -17.45 -10.30
C VAL A 222 -11.02 -18.69 -9.71
N HIS A 223 -10.19 -18.54 -8.67
CA HIS A 223 -9.59 -19.67 -7.95
C HIS A 223 -10.51 -20.31 -6.90
N MET A 224 -11.69 -19.74 -6.68
CA MET A 224 -12.66 -20.23 -5.67
C MET A 224 -13.84 -21.01 -6.31
N GLN A 225 -13.84 -21.19 -7.61
CA GLN A 225 -14.87 -21.88 -8.38
C GLN A 225 -14.55 -23.36 -8.55
#